data_8294cb40a323fbcfb8a7a42fb5ee3473
#
_entry.id   8294cb40a323fbcfb8a7a42fb5ee3473
#
_cell.length_a   1.000
_cell.length_b   1.000
_cell.length_c   1.000
_cell.angle_alpha   90.00
_cell.angle_beta   90.00
_cell.angle_gamma   90.00
#
_symmetry.space_group_name_H-M   'P 1'
#
loop_
_entity.id
_entity.type
_entity.pdbx_description
1 polymer ?
#
loop_
_entity_poly.entity_id
_entity_poly.type
_entity_poly.pdbx_seq_one_letter_code
_entity_poly.pdbx_strand_id
1 'polypeptide(L)'
;MFRKTADRLPVFLILSLTLVDFILYFTVENFWVLAVYFALTVVPKGCICSWNHHHQHTKTFRFTPLNRLLELVYALHTGVTTNLWLLHHVFGHHHNYLDQTIDESRWKRKDGTLMSEWEYTLNVAFTAYYRGYLVGKKHPHHYRTHVIYTALAVALVLALTIYHPLQATMLFTIPMVVGLFITAWVTYDHHAGLSETEDHFKASFNNINPVFNLVTGNLGYHTAHHYRQGVHWSELPALHDTIKDEIPREMYKTSFWEVFNNSFFLKLFGLSR
;
A
#
# COMPACT_ATOMS: atom_id res chain seq x y z
N MET A 1 -7.85 23.88 -0.97
CA MET A 1 -6.61 23.09 -1.02
C MET A 1 -6.93 21.59 -1.05
N PHE A 2 -7.46 20.97 0.02
CA PHE A 2 -7.93 19.59 0.01
C PHE A 2 -9.16 19.37 -0.86
N ARG A 3 -9.31 18.17 -1.47
CA ARG A 3 -10.56 17.77 -2.15
C ARG A 3 -11.64 17.39 -1.15
N LYS A 4 -11.27 16.65 -0.10
CA LYS A 4 -12.14 16.25 1.01
C LYS A 4 -11.52 16.71 2.33
N THR A 5 -12.35 17.15 3.28
CA THR A 5 -11.89 17.57 4.61
C THR A 5 -11.35 16.41 5.45
N ALA A 6 -11.83 15.20 5.17
CA ALA A 6 -11.40 13.96 5.82
C ALA A 6 -9.88 13.70 5.66
N ASP A 7 -9.27 14.15 4.56
CA ASP A 7 -7.83 13.97 4.31
C ASP A 7 -6.92 14.81 5.22
N ARG A 8 -7.45 15.80 5.94
CA ARG A 8 -6.62 16.73 6.72
C ARG A 8 -5.84 16.04 7.83
N LEU A 9 -6.52 15.22 8.62
CA LEU A 9 -5.89 14.56 9.76
C LEU A 9 -4.84 13.51 9.33
N PRO A 10 -5.13 12.58 8.40
CA PRO A 10 -4.13 11.65 7.91
C PRO A 10 -2.89 12.35 7.32
N VAL A 11 -3.09 13.35 6.48
CA VAL A 11 -1.97 14.11 5.90
C VAL A 11 -1.15 14.81 6.96
N PHE A 12 -1.81 15.44 7.95
CA PHE A 12 -1.11 16.09 9.08
C PHE A 12 -0.25 15.07 9.84
N LEU A 13 -0.78 13.90 10.19
CA LEU A 13 -0.06 12.87 10.93
C LEU A 13 1.13 12.32 10.12
N ILE A 14 0.95 12.07 8.82
CA ILE A 14 2.01 11.57 7.94
C ILE A 14 3.13 12.61 7.79
N LEU A 15 2.78 13.89 7.58
CA LEU A 15 3.77 14.96 7.50
C LEU A 15 4.50 15.18 8.83
N SER A 16 3.81 15.04 9.97
CA SER A 16 4.42 15.11 11.30
C SER A 16 5.43 13.98 11.52
N LEU A 17 5.07 12.75 11.13
CA LEU A 17 5.99 11.61 11.20
C LEU A 17 7.22 11.83 10.31
N THR A 18 7.01 12.34 9.09
CA THR A 18 8.10 12.68 8.16
C THR A 18 9.00 13.77 8.74
N LEU A 19 8.42 14.79 9.39
CA LEU A 19 9.18 15.83 10.08
C LEU A 19 10.05 15.24 11.20
N VAL A 20 9.52 14.32 11.99
CA VAL A 20 10.28 13.60 13.02
C VAL A 20 11.43 12.79 12.38
N ASP A 21 11.20 12.09 11.26
CA ASP A 21 12.26 11.39 10.53
C ASP A 21 13.40 12.36 10.15
N PHE A 22 13.09 13.54 9.62
CA PHE A 22 14.13 14.52 9.26
C PHE A 22 14.81 15.15 10.50
N ILE A 23 14.09 15.37 11.58
CA ILE A 23 14.72 15.84 12.84
C ILE A 23 15.73 14.80 13.32
N LEU A 24 15.34 13.51 13.39
CA LEU A 24 16.24 12.44 13.80
C LEU A 24 17.41 12.27 12.84
N TYR A 25 17.18 12.45 11.55
CA TYR A 25 18.22 12.39 10.52
C TYR A 25 19.34 13.41 10.77
N PHE A 26 19.02 14.62 11.19
CA PHE A 26 20.01 15.68 11.43
C PHE A 26 20.56 15.71 12.85
N THR A 27 19.93 15.02 13.83
CA THR A 27 20.26 15.18 15.25
C THR A 27 20.69 13.91 15.97
N VAL A 28 20.45 12.72 15.39
CA VAL A 28 20.70 11.44 16.07
C VAL A 28 21.67 10.58 15.28
N GLU A 29 22.84 10.28 15.90
CA GLU A 29 23.85 9.39 15.33
C GLU A 29 23.88 8.00 15.98
N ASN A 30 23.15 7.82 17.09
CA ASN A 30 23.14 6.56 17.82
C ASN A 30 22.27 5.51 17.11
N PHE A 31 22.91 4.41 16.67
CA PHE A 31 22.23 3.31 15.99
C PHE A 31 21.05 2.74 16.78
N TRP A 32 21.21 2.53 18.09
CA TRP A 32 20.17 1.90 18.91
C TRP A 32 18.93 2.78 19.07
N VAL A 33 19.12 4.09 19.15
CA VAL A 33 17.99 5.05 19.17
C VAL A 33 17.21 4.97 17.86
N LEU A 34 17.92 4.95 16.71
CA LEU A 34 17.30 4.81 15.40
C LEU A 34 16.61 3.44 15.21
N ALA A 35 17.24 2.36 15.72
CA ALA A 35 16.66 1.02 15.66
C ALA A 35 15.37 0.90 16.49
N VAL A 36 15.36 1.45 17.70
CA VAL A 36 14.15 1.50 18.55
C VAL A 36 13.07 2.36 17.88
N TYR A 37 13.45 3.53 17.36
CA TYR A 37 12.50 4.36 16.63
C TYR A 37 11.89 3.62 15.43
N PHE A 38 12.71 2.92 14.62
CA PHE A 38 12.23 2.10 13.52
C PHE A 38 11.25 1.02 14.02
N ALA A 39 11.61 0.28 15.06
CA ALA A 39 10.75 -0.77 15.63
C ALA A 39 9.39 -0.22 16.11
N LEU A 40 9.36 0.97 16.70
CA LEU A 40 8.12 1.63 17.14
C LEU A 40 7.30 2.20 15.97
N THR A 41 7.93 2.55 14.87
CA THR A 41 7.26 3.23 13.73
C THR A 41 6.99 2.32 12.55
N VAL A 42 7.49 1.08 12.52
CA VAL A 42 7.27 0.15 11.39
C VAL A 42 5.79 -0.10 11.10
N VAL A 43 4.96 -0.27 12.12
CA VAL A 43 3.50 -0.46 11.95
C VAL A 43 2.82 0.84 11.50
N PRO A 44 2.98 2.00 12.15
CA PRO A 44 2.49 3.28 11.62
C PRO A 44 2.92 3.56 10.18
N LYS A 45 4.19 3.33 9.83
CA LYS A 45 4.70 3.50 8.45
C LYS A 45 4.06 2.50 7.49
N GLY A 46 3.84 1.25 7.93
CA GLY A 46 3.07 0.26 7.17
C GLY A 46 1.66 0.72 6.85
N CYS A 47 0.96 1.37 7.79
CA CYS A 47 -0.37 1.95 7.53
C CYS A 47 -0.34 3.06 6.47
N ILE A 48 0.78 3.77 6.29
CA ILE A 48 0.92 4.80 5.23
C ILE A 48 0.78 4.19 3.83
N CYS A 49 1.05 2.90 3.64
CA CYS A 49 0.82 2.21 2.38
C CYS A 49 -0.65 2.32 1.93
N SER A 50 -1.61 2.19 2.86
CA SER A 50 -3.04 2.37 2.57
C SER A 50 -3.38 3.80 2.17
N TRP A 51 -2.79 4.80 2.82
CA TRP A 51 -3.00 6.20 2.49
C TRP A 51 -2.41 6.57 1.13
N ASN A 52 -1.23 6.03 0.78
CA ASN A 52 -0.69 6.14 -0.57
C ASN A 52 -1.62 5.48 -1.60
N HIS A 53 -2.15 4.30 -1.31
CA HIS A 53 -3.11 3.60 -2.14
C HIS A 53 -4.35 4.46 -2.42
N HIS A 54 -5.03 4.98 -1.38
CA HIS A 54 -6.20 5.84 -1.53
C HIS A 54 -5.89 7.11 -2.33
N HIS A 55 -4.73 7.72 -2.09
CA HIS A 55 -4.29 8.90 -2.83
C HIS A 55 -4.13 8.63 -4.34
N GLN A 56 -3.75 7.42 -4.74
CA GLN A 56 -3.61 7.10 -6.16
C GLN A 56 -4.98 6.88 -6.84
N HIS A 57 -5.99 6.44 -6.12
CA HIS A 57 -7.38 6.36 -6.61
C HIS A 57 -8.03 7.74 -6.65
N THR A 58 -7.91 8.51 -5.56
CA THR A 58 -8.56 9.81 -5.41
C THR A 58 -7.57 10.82 -4.85
N LYS A 59 -7.04 11.71 -5.70
CA LYS A 59 -6.02 12.67 -5.30
C LYS A 59 -6.48 13.55 -4.14
N THR A 60 -5.63 13.69 -3.13
CA THR A 60 -5.88 14.41 -1.88
C THR A 60 -6.09 15.91 -2.08
N PHE A 61 -5.27 16.51 -2.96
CA PHE A 61 -5.33 17.96 -3.20
C PHE A 61 -5.94 18.27 -4.57
N ARG A 62 -6.55 19.47 -4.68
CA ARG A 62 -6.99 20.03 -5.97
C ARG A 62 -5.83 20.54 -6.81
N PHE A 63 -4.68 20.79 -6.20
CA PHE A 63 -3.49 21.36 -6.84
C PHE A 63 -2.43 20.29 -7.06
N THR A 64 -2.08 20.04 -8.33
CA THR A 64 -1.21 18.94 -8.73
C THR A 64 0.18 18.96 -8.08
N PRO A 65 0.90 20.08 -7.95
CA PRO A 65 2.20 20.10 -7.27
C PRO A 65 2.16 19.59 -5.83
N LEU A 66 1.10 19.90 -5.07
CA LEU A 66 0.94 19.38 -3.71
C LEU A 66 0.73 17.86 -3.68
N ASN A 67 0.03 17.31 -4.68
CA ASN A 67 -0.08 15.86 -4.81
C ASN A 67 1.30 15.22 -5.08
N ARG A 68 2.12 15.85 -5.93
CA ARG A 68 3.48 15.33 -6.22
C ARG A 68 4.41 15.38 -5.01
N LEU A 69 4.32 16.44 -4.21
CA LEU A 69 5.07 16.53 -2.94
C LEU A 69 4.61 15.46 -1.96
N LEU A 70 3.30 15.26 -1.82
CA LEU A 70 2.75 14.21 -0.95
C LEU A 70 3.16 12.81 -1.43
N GLU A 71 3.17 12.57 -2.74
CA GLU A 71 3.62 11.30 -3.33
C GLU A 71 5.11 11.03 -3.05
N LEU A 72 5.96 12.08 -3.02
CA LEU A 72 7.34 11.95 -2.59
C LEU A 72 7.46 11.57 -1.11
N VAL A 73 6.65 12.20 -0.25
CA VAL A 73 6.55 11.84 1.17
C VAL A 73 6.12 10.37 1.33
N TYR A 74 5.08 9.96 0.62
CA TYR A 74 4.65 8.56 0.62
C TYR A 74 5.77 7.61 0.18
N ALA A 75 6.52 7.98 -0.86
CA ALA A 75 7.61 7.15 -1.36
C ALA A 75 8.68 6.90 -0.30
N LEU A 76 9.04 7.90 0.52
CA LEU A 76 10.01 7.77 1.61
C LEU A 76 9.59 6.79 2.71
N HIS A 77 8.28 6.56 2.88
CA HIS A 77 7.77 5.61 3.86
C HIS A 77 7.46 4.23 3.28
N THR A 78 7.01 4.17 2.02
CA THR A 78 6.40 2.97 1.44
C THR A 78 7.24 2.32 0.35
N GLY A 79 8.26 3.01 -0.17
CA GLY A 79 8.99 2.55 -1.36
C GLY A 79 8.16 2.55 -2.65
N VAL A 80 6.91 3.02 -2.59
CA VAL A 80 6.02 3.11 -3.76
C VAL A 80 6.02 4.55 -4.27
N THR A 81 6.74 4.79 -5.37
CA THR A 81 6.90 6.12 -5.95
C THR A 81 5.69 6.55 -6.75
N THR A 82 5.68 7.85 -7.13
CA THR A 82 4.63 8.49 -7.94
C THR A 82 4.17 7.61 -9.09
N ASN A 83 2.86 7.44 -9.22
CA ASN A 83 2.19 6.66 -10.26
C ASN A 83 2.52 5.15 -10.30
N LEU A 84 3.37 4.59 -9.44
CA LEU A 84 3.58 3.14 -9.43
C LEU A 84 2.27 2.40 -9.07
N TRP A 85 1.55 2.87 -8.04
CA TRP A 85 0.23 2.35 -7.70
C TRP A 85 -0.79 2.54 -8.84
N LEU A 86 -0.78 3.72 -9.49
CA LEU A 86 -1.67 3.98 -10.61
C LEU A 86 -1.45 2.98 -11.75
N LEU A 87 -0.20 2.70 -12.09
CA LEU A 87 0.16 1.77 -13.16
C LEU A 87 -0.08 0.32 -12.74
N HIS A 88 0.55 -0.11 -11.64
CA HIS A 88 0.50 -1.51 -11.21
C HIS A 88 -0.89 -1.88 -10.66
N HIS A 89 -1.45 -1.05 -9.76
CA HIS A 89 -2.64 -1.40 -9.00
C HIS A 89 -3.94 -0.92 -9.69
N VAL A 90 -4.04 0.34 -10.09
CA VAL A 90 -5.29 0.81 -10.73
C VAL A 90 -5.45 0.21 -12.12
N PHE A 91 -4.48 0.39 -13.01
CA PHE A 91 -4.59 -0.10 -14.38
C PHE A 91 -4.24 -1.58 -14.54
N GLY A 92 -3.35 -2.10 -13.70
CA GLY A 92 -2.88 -3.49 -13.78
C GLY A 92 -3.72 -4.47 -12.98
N HIS A 93 -4.30 -4.04 -11.84
CA HIS A 93 -5.07 -4.90 -10.96
C HIS A 93 -6.57 -4.56 -10.98
N HIS A 94 -7.00 -3.36 -10.59
CA HIS A 94 -8.44 -3.06 -10.54
C HIS A 94 -9.20 -3.27 -11.85
N HIS A 95 -8.54 -3.06 -12.99
CA HIS A 95 -9.17 -3.32 -14.28
C HIS A 95 -9.17 -4.82 -14.65
N ASN A 96 -8.40 -5.65 -13.95
CA ASN A 96 -8.15 -7.04 -14.33
C ASN A 96 -8.33 -8.06 -13.18
N TYR A 97 -8.68 -7.64 -11.96
CA TYR A 97 -8.61 -8.47 -10.76
C TYR A 97 -9.51 -9.72 -10.76
N LEU A 98 -10.48 -9.76 -11.65
CA LEU A 98 -11.32 -10.94 -11.87
C LEU A 98 -10.64 -11.99 -12.77
N ASP A 99 -9.56 -11.64 -13.48
CA ASP A 99 -8.82 -12.51 -14.39
C ASP A 99 -7.36 -12.68 -13.92
N GLN A 100 -7.10 -13.79 -13.27
CA GLN A 100 -5.77 -14.13 -12.74
C GLN A 100 -4.69 -14.34 -13.80
N THR A 101 -5.04 -14.39 -15.08
CA THR A 101 -4.06 -14.53 -16.18
C THR A 101 -3.38 -13.23 -16.55
N ILE A 102 -4.06 -12.10 -16.35
CA ILE A 102 -3.61 -10.75 -16.73
C ILE A 102 -3.50 -9.76 -15.56
N ASP A 103 -4.02 -10.10 -14.39
CA ASP A 103 -3.91 -9.30 -13.17
C ASP A 103 -2.44 -9.15 -12.76
N GLU A 104 -1.97 -7.91 -12.58
CA GLU A 104 -0.60 -7.65 -12.09
C GLU A 104 -0.43 -8.00 -10.61
N SER A 105 -1.50 -8.16 -9.86
CA SER A 105 -1.50 -8.67 -8.48
C SER A 105 -1.98 -10.12 -8.38
N ARG A 106 -1.85 -10.90 -9.46
CA ARG A 106 -2.28 -12.30 -9.47
C ARG A 106 -1.59 -13.12 -8.39
N TRP A 107 -2.38 -13.91 -7.67
CA TRP A 107 -1.95 -14.80 -6.60
C TRP A 107 -1.86 -16.29 -7.04
N LYS A 108 -2.16 -16.58 -8.31
CA LYS A 108 -1.95 -17.89 -8.93
C LYS A 108 -0.68 -17.91 -9.78
N ARG A 109 -0.01 -19.08 -9.78
CA ARG A 109 1.07 -19.37 -10.73
C ARG A 109 0.47 -19.63 -12.12
N LYS A 110 1.35 -19.75 -13.13
CA LYS A 110 0.94 -20.05 -14.52
C LYS A 110 0.27 -21.42 -14.66
N ASP A 111 0.56 -22.37 -13.78
CA ASP A 111 -0.07 -23.69 -13.74
C ASP A 111 -1.42 -23.71 -12.98
N GLY A 112 -1.90 -22.56 -12.54
CA GLY A 112 -3.15 -22.40 -11.79
C GLY A 112 -3.04 -22.69 -10.30
N THR A 113 -1.87 -23.10 -9.79
CA THR A 113 -1.68 -23.33 -8.35
C THR A 113 -1.56 -22.04 -7.56
N LEU A 114 -2.00 -22.07 -6.30
CA LEU A 114 -1.91 -20.92 -5.39
C LEU A 114 -0.46 -20.68 -4.95
N MET A 115 0.02 -19.44 -5.07
CA MET A 115 1.27 -19.02 -4.42
C MET A 115 1.10 -19.02 -2.91
N SER A 116 2.14 -19.38 -2.17
CA SER A 116 2.16 -19.08 -0.73
C SER A 116 2.22 -17.57 -0.49
N GLU A 117 1.78 -17.13 0.67
CA GLU A 117 1.82 -15.73 1.09
C GLU A 117 3.24 -15.13 0.91
N TRP A 118 4.26 -15.88 1.32
CA TRP A 118 5.66 -15.46 1.21
C TRP A 118 6.14 -15.37 -0.24
N GLU A 119 5.84 -16.39 -1.04
CA GLU A 119 6.17 -16.40 -2.47
C GLU A 119 5.52 -15.23 -3.21
N TYR A 120 4.24 -14.98 -2.95
CA TYR A 120 3.52 -13.85 -3.52
C TYR A 120 4.15 -12.52 -3.12
N THR A 121 4.39 -12.34 -1.81
CA THR A 121 4.94 -11.08 -1.26
C THR A 121 6.29 -10.76 -1.89
N LEU A 122 7.21 -11.73 -1.94
CA LEU A 122 8.51 -11.56 -2.60
C LEU A 122 8.35 -11.29 -4.09
N ASN A 123 7.54 -12.09 -4.78
CA ASN A 123 7.34 -11.94 -6.22
C ASN A 123 6.81 -10.55 -6.58
N VAL A 124 5.75 -10.09 -5.90
CA VAL A 124 5.15 -8.78 -6.18
C VAL A 124 6.09 -7.66 -5.78
N ALA A 125 6.70 -7.68 -4.57
CA ALA A 125 7.60 -6.63 -4.11
C ALA A 125 8.79 -6.44 -5.04
N PHE A 126 9.48 -7.52 -5.44
CA PHE A 126 10.64 -7.44 -6.33
C PHE A 126 10.30 -7.12 -7.78
N THR A 127 9.08 -7.40 -8.23
CA THR A 127 8.68 -7.16 -9.62
C THR A 127 7.75 -5.96 -9.80
N ALA A 128 7.32 -5.27 -8.73
CA ALA A 128 6.35 -4.18 -8.79
C ALA A 128 6.70 -3.10 -9.83
N TYR A 129 7.95 -2.65 -9.83
CA TYR A 129 8.42 -1.63 -10.78
C TYR A 129 8.47 -2.14 -12.23
N TYR A 130 8.87 -3.41 -12.43
CA TYR A 130 8.84 -4.04 -13.75
C TYR A 130 7.41 -4.23 -14.26
N ARG A 131 6.48 -4.66 -13.41
CA ARG A 131 5.05 -4.75 -13.75
C ARG A 131 4.48 -3.38 -14.08
N GLY A 132 4.80 -2.37 -13.27
CA GLY A 132 4.45 -0.97 -13.57
C GLY A 132 5.00 -0.49 -14.91
N TYR A 133 6.21 -0.92 -15.31
CA TYR A 133 6.75 -0.66 -16.64
C TYR A 133 5.94 -1.34 -17.75
N LEU A 134 5.56 -2.62 -17.59
CA LEU A 134 4.79 -3.34 -18.59
C LEU A 134 3.44 -2.67 -18.86
N VAL A 135 2.71 -2.30 -17.79
CA VAL A 135 1.47 -1.53 -17.89
C VAL A 135 1.73 -0.14 -18.47
N GLY A 136 2.83 0.49 -18.06
CA GLY A 136 3.25 1.82 -18.51
C GLY A 136 3.45 1.94 -20.02
N LYS A 137 3.81 0.85 -20.72
CA LYS A 137 3.87 0.83 -22.20
C LYS A 137 2.54 1.21 -22.84
N LYS A 138 1.42 0.86 -22.20
CA LYS A 138 0.06 1.21 -22.66
C LYS A 138 -0.37 2.61 -22.19
N HIS A 139 0.34 3.19 -21.20
CA HIS A 139 0.02 4.49 -20.58
C HIS A 139 1.25 5.42 -20.51
N PRO A 140 1.85 5.83 -21.64
CA PRO A 140 3.16 6.48 -21.71
C PRO A 140 3.24 7.80 -20.95
N HIS A 141 2.15 8.57 -20.87
CA HIS A 141 2.11 9.82 -20.12
C HIS A 141 2.28 9.58 -18.59
N HIS A 142 1.56 8.61 -18.03
CA HIS A 142 1.67 8.24 -16.62
C HIS A 142 3.02 7.61 -16.30
N TYR A 143 3.53 6.79 -17.21
CA TYR A 143 4.85 6.16 -17.08
C TYR A 143 5.99 7.18 -17.10
N ARG A 144 5.96 8.16 -18.01
CA ARG A 144 6.95 9.25 -18.01
C ARG A 144 6.97 9.99 -16.67
N THR A 145 5.79 10.32 -16.13
CA THR A 145 5.69 10.95 -14.80
C THR A 145 6.27 10.05 -13.72
N HIS A 146 5.97 8.74 -13.75
CA HIS A 146 6.52 7.75 -12.83
C HIS A 146 8.05 7.75 -12.87
N VAL A 147 8.66 7.65 -14.04
CA VAL A 147 10.14 7.62 -14.20
C VAL A 147 10.79 8.89 -13.64
N ILE A 148 10.26 10.08 -13.96
CA ILE A 148 10.81 11.35 -13.49
C ILE A 148 10.78 11.42 -11.95
N TYR A 149 9.64 11.14 -11.33
CA TYR A 149 9.51 11.27 -9.89
C TYR A 149 10.17 10.11 -9.12
N THR A 150 10.31 8.93 -9.74
CA THR A 150 11.15 7.86 -9.20
C THR A 150 12.61 8.26 -9.18
N ALA A 151 13.11 8.84 -10.28
CA ALA A 151 14.48 9.35 -10.33
C ALA A 151 14.73 10.44 -9.29
N LEU A 152 13.78 11.36 -9.08
CA LEU A 152 13.86 12.38 -8.03
C LEU A 152 13.88 11.78 -6.62
N ALA A 153 13.03 10.77 -6.35
CA ALA A 153 13.00 10.09 -5.05
C ALA A 153 14.32 9.35 -4.78
N VAL A 154 14.85 8.64 -5.80
CA VAL A 154 16.14 7.94 -5.71
C VAL A 154 17.28 8.95 -5.50
N ALA A 155 17.32 10.05 -6.26
CA ALA A 155 18.34 11.09 -6.10
C ALA A 155 18.31 11.72 -4.70
N LEU A 156 17.10 11.96 -4.15
CA LEU A 156 16.97 12.45 -2.78
C LEU A 156 17.53 11.47 -1.75
N VAL A 157 17.15 10.18 -1.83
CA VAL A 157 17.65 9.16 -0.89
C VAL A 157 19.16 8.98 -1.03
N LEU A 158 19.70 9.01 -2.24
CA LEU A 158 21.15 8.96 -2.46
C LEU A 158 21.86 10.18 -1.85
N ALA A 159 21.32 11.38 -2.03
CA ALA A 159 21.88 12.58 -1.41
C ALA A 159 21.87 12.48 0.13
N LEU A 160 20.75 12.05 0.72
CA LEU A 160 20.65 11.80 2.16
C LEU A 160 21.68 10.74 2.61
N THR A 161 21.86 9.66 1.83
CA THR A 161 22.83 8.60 2.16
C THR A 161 24.28 9.07 2.08
N ILE A 162 24.61 9.96 1.13
CA ILE A 162 25.95 10.54 1.04
C ILE A 162 26.27 11.41 2.26
N TYR A 163 25.30 12.18 2.76
CA TYR A 163 25.49 13.07 3.90
C TYR A 163 25.55 12.33 5.24
N HIS A 164 24.56 11.46 5.52
CA HIS A 164 24.45 10.73 6.78
C HIS A 164 24.00 9.29 6.50
N PRO A 165 24.93 8.37 6.15
CA PRO A 165 24.60 7.04 5.63
C PRO A 165 23.81 6.17 6.62
N LEU A 166 24.16 6.19 7.90
CA LEU A 166 23.44 5.42 8.92
C LEU A 166 21.99 5.90 9.08
N GLN A 167 21.82 7.21 9.24
CA GLN A 167 20.49 7.83 9.44
C GLN A 167 19.62 7.63 8.20
N ALA A 168 20.16 7.87 6.99
CA ALA A 168 19.42 7.67 5.75
C ALA A 168 19.00 6.21 5.58
N THR A 169 19.87 5.26 5.92
CA THR A 169 19.54 3.83 5.85
C THR A 169 18.41 3.48 6.81
N MET A 170 18.50 3.90 8.09
CA MET A 170 17.55 3.52 9.13
C MET A 170 16.19 4.23 8.99
N LEU A 171 16.18 5.49 8.56
CA LEU A 171 14.98 6.33 8.54
C LEU A 171 14.24 6.32 7.20
N PHE A 172 14.93 6.07 6.09
CA PHE A 172 14.36 6.12 4.74
C PHE A 172 14.54 4.80 3.98
N THR A 173 15.77 4.31 3.75
CA THR A 173 16.00 3.15 2.88
C THR A 173 15.33 1.87 3.41
N ILE A 174 15.54 1.52 4.68
CA ILE A 174 14.91 0.34 5.28
C ILE A 174 13.38 0.48 5.32
N PRO A 175 12.79 1.60 5.79
CA PRO A 175 11.35 1.81 5.72
C PRO A 175 10.77 1.71 4.31
N MET A 176 11.43 2.25 3.29
CA MET A 176 11.00 2.12 1.88
C MET A 176 10.94 0.66 1.43
N VAL A 177 11.99 -0.11 1.74
CA VAL A 177 12.02 -1.55 1.39
C VAL A 177 10.94 -2.30 2.15
N VAL A 178 10.87 -2.13 3.48
CA VAL A 178 9.87 -2.80 4.33
C VAL A 178 8.45 -2.40 3.93
N GLY A 179 8.21 -1.12 3.64
CA GLY A 179 6.91 -0.62 3.18
C GLY A 179 6.47 -1.26 1.87
N LEU A 180 7.38 -1.45 0.92
CA LEU A 180 7.08 -2.14 -0.34
C LEU A 180 6.67 -3.61 -0.11
N PHE A 181 7.34 -4.32 0.82
CA PHE A 181 6.97 -5.68 1.20
C PHE A 181 5.62 -5.72 1.91
N ILE A 182 5.35 -4.81 2.86
CA ILE A 182 4.07 -4.70 3.55
C ILE A 182 2.95 -4.45 2.53
N THR A 183 3.17 -3.57 1.56
CA THR A 183 2.22 -3.27 0.49
C THR A 183 1.84 -4.53 -0.29
N ALA A 184 2.83 -5.31 -0.73
CA ALA A 184 2.61 -6.57 -1.43
C ALA A 184 1.89 -7.60 -0.56
N TRP A 185 2.31 -7.74 0.69
CA TRP A 185 1.73 -8.69 1.63
C TRP A 185 0.24 -8.42 1.94
N VAL A 186 -0.14 -7.17 2.21
CA VAL A 186 -1.55 -6.80 2.48
C VAL A 186 -2.44 -7.08 1.26
N THR A 187 -1.94 -6.88 0.05
CA THR A 187 -2.70 -7.20 -1.17
C THR A 187 -3.03 -8.69 -1.27
N TYR A 188 -2.12 -9.58 -0.84
CA TYR A 188 -2.39 -11.02 -0.78
C TYR A 188 -3.58 -11.34 0.12
N ASP A 189 -3.65 -10.75 1.32
CA ASP A 189 -4.70 -11.00 2.29
C ASP A 189 -6.11 -10.63 1.78
N HIS A 190 -6.20 -9.68 0.88
CA HIS A 190 -7.48 -9.23 0.33
C HIS A 190 -8.07 -10.15 -0.76
N HIS A 191 -7.24 -10.96 -1.45
CA HIS A 191 -7.68 -11.67 -2.65
C HIS A 191 -7.31 -13.15 -2.71
N ALA A 192 -6.24 -13.57 -2.03
CA ALA A 192 -5.67 -14.88 -2.26
C ALA A 192 -6.56 -16.02 -1.77
N GLY A 193 -6.62 -17.07 -2.61
CA GLY A 193 -7.37 -18.29 -2.30
C GLY A 193 -8.86 -18.23 -2.66
N LEU A 194 -9.35 -17.10 -3.18
CA LEU A 194 -10.70 -17.02 -3.72
C LEU A 194 -10.84 -17.78 -5.04
N SER A 195 -12.03 -18.31 -5.29
CA SER A 195 -12.36 -18.89 -6.61
C SER A 195 -12.38 -17.78 -7.66
N GLU A 196 -11.96 -18.09 -8.88
CA GLU A 196 -12.17 -17.19 -10.01
C GLU A 196 -13.66 -16.99 -10.22
N THR A 197 -14.07 -15.73 -10.40
CA THR A 197 -15.46 -15.34 -10.50
C THR A 197 -15.58 -14.06 -11.30
N GLU A 198 -16.70 -13.90 -11.99
CA GLU A 198 -17.11 -12.62 -12.59
C GLU A 198 -17.92 -11.75 -11.62
N ASP A 199 -18.22 -12.28 -10.43
CA ASP A 199 -19.01 -11.61 -9.41
C ASP A 199 -18.12 -10.76 -8.50
N HIS A 200 -18.22 -9.45 -8.62
CA HIS A 200 -17.48 -8.48 -7.82
C HIS A 200 -17.66 -8.65 -6.30
N PHE A 201 -18.81 -9.19 -5.86
CA PHE A 201 -19.12 -9.36 -4.43
C PHE A 201 -18.42 -10.58 -3.82
N LYS A 202 -17.85 -11.47 -4.64
CA LYS A 202 -17.11 -12.67 -4.23
C LYS A 202 -15.61 -12.62 -4.52
N ALA A 203 -15.11 -11.50 -5.01
CA ALA A 203 -13.74 -11.40 -5.54
C ALA A 203 -12.75 -10.78 -4.55
N SER A 204 -13.19 -10.41 -3.35
CA SER A 204 -12.30 -9.86 -2.31
C SER A 204 -12.83 -10.07 -0.91
N PHE A 205 -11.92 -10.22 0.05
CA PHE A 205 -12.24 -10.24 1.48
C PHE A 205 -12.37 -8.82 2.05
N ASN A 206 -13.30 -8.66 2.97
CA ASN A 206 -13.49 -7.43 3.74
C ASN A 206 -13.02 -7.63 5.17
N ASN A 207 -12.34 -6.65 5.75
CA ASN A 207 -12.04 -6.60 7.18
C ASN A 207 -12.82 -5.45 7.82
N ILE A 208 -13.89 -5.78 8.54
CA ILE A 208 -14.77 -4.78 9.17
C ILE A 208 -14.34 -4.37 10.58
N ASN A 209 -13.13 -4.76 11.01
CA ASN A 209 -12.61 -4.35 12.31
C ASN A 209 -12.44 -2.82 12.38
N PRO A 210 -12.99 -2.13 13.41
CA PRO A 210 -12.95 -0.68 13.50
C PRO A 210 -11.53 -0.10 13.59
N VAL A 211 -10.62 -0.77 14.31
CA VAL A 211 -9.23 -0.31 14.46
C VAL A 211 -8.49 -0.45 13.13
N PHE A 212 -8.67 -1.56 12.42
CA PHE A 212 -8.10 -1.74 11.09
C PHE A 212 -8.56 -0.60 10.15
N ASN A 213 -9.86 -0.35 10.09
CA ASN A 213 -10.42 0.68 9.22
C ASN A 213 -10.00 2.10 9.62
N LEU A 214 -9.85 2.38 10.92
CA LEU A 214 -9.36 3.68 11.41
C LEU A 214 -7.94 3.97 10.91
N VAL A 215 -7.01 3.00 11.05
CA VAL A 215 -5.59 3.22 10.72
C VAL A 215 -5.28 3.09 9.23
N THR A 216 -6.14 2.41 8.46
CA THR A 216 -5.96 2.19 7.01
C THR A 216 -6.89 3.04 6.14
N GLY A 217 -7.69 3.94 6.72
CA GLY A 217 -8.65 4.75 5.94
C GLY A 217 -9.73 3.90 5.28
N ASN A 218 -10.38 3.01 6.04
CA ASN A 218 -11.47 2.18 5.55
C ASN A 218 -11.09 1.18 4.44
N LEU A 219 -9.81 0.84 4.30
CA LEU A 219 -9.35 -0.14 3.29
C LEU A 219 -10.00 -1.52 3.48
N GLY A 220 -10.47 -1.80 4.69
CA GLY A 220 -11.16 -3.06 4.99
C GLY A 220 -12.52 -3.21 4.32
N TYR A 221 -13.15 -2.16 3.84
CA TYR A 221 -14.33 -2.23 2.97
C TYR A 221 -13.93 -2.51 1.52
N HIS A 222 -13.15 -3.58 1.33
CA HIS A 222 -12.39 -3.81 0.12
C HIS A 222 -13.27 -4.17 -1.09
N THR A 223 -14.37 -4.89 -0.89
CA THR A 223 -15.35 -5.15 -1.95
C THR A 223 -16.00 -3.85 -2.43
N ALA A 224 -16.37 -2.94 -1.52
CA ALA A 224 -16.91 -1.63 -1.90
C ALA A 224 -15.88 -0.79 -2.67
N HIS A 225 -14.60 -0.88 -2.25
CA HIS A 225 -13.48 -0.23 -2.93
C HIS A 225 -13.30 -0.75 -4.36
N HIS A 226 -13.33 -2.07 -4.58
CA HIS A 226 -13.26 -2.66 -5.94
C HIS A 226 -14.50 -2.34 -6.78
N TYR A 227 -15.68 -2.41 -6.18
CA TYR A 227 -16.95 -2.14 -6.86
C TYR A 227 -17.02 -0.71 -7.42
N ARG A 228 -16.48 0.29 -6.68
CA ARG A 228 -16.38 1.69 -7.13
C ARG A 228 -15.05 2.31 -6.70
N GLN A 229 -13.98 1.96 -7.41
CA GLN A 229 -12.60 2.38 -7.10
C GLN A 229 -12.36 3.89 -7.04
N GLY A 230 -13.21 4.71 -7.66
CA GLY A 230 -13.14 6.17 -7.63
C GLY A 230 -13.83 6.83 -6.44
N VAL A 231 -14.46 6.06 -5.54
CA VAL A 231 -15.07 6.57 -4.31
C VAL A 231 -13.98 6.90 -3.30
N HIS A 232 -14.12 8.06 -2.64
CA HIS A 232 -13.18 8.49 -1.62
C HIS A 232 -13.22 7.56 -0.40
N TRP A 233 -12.08 7.27 0.22
CA TRP A 233 -11.95 6.35 1.34
C TRP A 233 -12.94 6.61 2.49
N SER A 234 -13.26 7.88 2.78
CA SER A 234 -14.21 8.26 3.84
C SER A 234 -15.68 7.95 3.50
N GLU A 235 -15.97 7.61 2.25
CA GLU A 235 -17.31 7.28 1.76
C GLU A 235 -17.49 5.76 1.56
N LEU A 236 -16.41 4.96 1.71
CA LEU A 236 -16.45 3.50 1.56
C LEU A 236 -17.42 2.82 2.54
N PRO A 237 -17.52 3.21 3.83
CA PRO A 237 -18.51 2.61 4.73
C PRO A 237 -19.95 2.79 4.25
N ALA A 238 -20.29 4.00 3.79
CA ALA A 238 -21.64 4.28 3.28
C ALA A 238 -21.92 3.51 1.97
N LEU A 239 -20.94 3.39 1.09
CA LEU A 239 -21.07 2.55 -0.11
C LEU A 239 -21.24 1.07 0.26
N HIS A 240 -20.43 0.58 1.20
CA HIS A 240 -20.53 -0.80 1.71
C HIS A 240 -21.93 -1.10 2.25
N ASP A 241 -22.52 -0.19 3.01
CA ASP A 241 -23.88 -0.35 3.54
C ASP A 241 -24.95 -0.53 2.46
N THR A 242 -24.70 -0.02 1.24
CA THR A 242 -25.64 -0.20 0.11
C THR A 242 -25.51 -1.55 -0.61
N ILE A 243 -24.39 -2.28 -0.40
CA ILE A 243 -24.09 -3.53 -1.12
C ILE A 243 -23.84 -4.73 -0.19
N LYS A 244 -23.82 -4.53 1.13
CA LYS A 244 -23.43 -5.57 2.10
C LYS A 244 -24.28 -6.83 2.04
N ASP A 245 -25.56 -6.72 1.66
CA ASP A 245 -26.47 -7.85 1.55
C ASP A 245 -26.18 -8.75 0.34
N GLU A 246 -25.42 -8.24 -0.64
CA GLU A 246 -24.93 -8.99 -1.81
C GLU A 246 -23.61 -9.73 -1.52
N ILE A 247 -22.89 -9.35 -0.44
CA ILE A 247 -21.58 -9.89 -0.11
C ILE A 247 -21.76 -11.12 0.79
N PRO A 248 -21.28 -12.32 0.39
CA PRO A 248 -21.36 -13.52 1.21
C PRO A 248 -20.66 -13.37 2.55
N ARG A 249 -21.21 -14.01 3.60
CA ARG A 249 -20.67 -13.90 4.96
C ARG A 249 -19.23 -14.38 5.11
N GLU A 250 -18.82 -15.37 4.34
CA GLU A 250 -17.45 -15.91 4.29
C GLU A 250 -16.43 -14.92 3.75
N MET A 251 -16.87 -13.82 3.12
CA MET A 251 -15.98 -12.73 2.65
C MET A 251 -15.64 -11.73 3.76
N TYR A 252 -16.11 -11.93 4.99
CA TYR A 252 -15.88 -11.00 6.09
C TYR A 252 -14.87 -11.53 7.11
N LYS A 253 -13.88 -10.71 7.41
CA LYS A 253 -12.96 -10.83 8.55
C LYS A 253 -13.33 -9.79 9.60
N THR A 254 -13.34 -10.17 10.88
CA THR A 254 -13.77 -9.30 11.97
C THR A 254 -12.66 -8.95 12.95
N SER A 255 -11.59 -9.70 12.94
CA SER A 255 -10.43 -9.50 13.81
C SER A 255 -9.35 -8.69 13.12
N PHE A 256 -8.80 -7.68 13.81
CA PHE A 256 -7.59 -6.99 13.37
C PHE A 256 -6.44 -7.97 13.12
N TRP A 257 -6.35 -9.02 13.94
CA TRP A 257 -5.27 -10.01 13.90
C TRP A 257 -5.45 -11.08 12.82
N GLU A 258 -6.61 -11.18 12.17
CA GLU A 258 -6.81 -12.12 11.06
C GLU A 258 -5.87 -11.86 9.88
N VAL A 259 -5.48 -10.61 9.67
CA VAL A 259 -4.39 -10.25 8.75
C VAL A 259 -3.09 -10.96 9.08
N PHE A 260 -2.85 -11.24 10.37
CA PHE A 260 -1.63 -11.87 10.88
C PHE A 260 -1.78 -13.38 11.14
N ASN A 261 -2.99 -13.91 11.30
CA ASN A 261 -3.23 -15.30 11.73
C ASN A 261 -2.64 -16.36 10.78
N ASN A 262 -2.53 -16.06 9.51
CA ASN A 262 -1.90 -16.91 8.50
C ASN A 262 -0.52 -16.39 8.07
N SER A 263 -0.03 -15.32 8.71
CA SER A 263 1.20 -14.68 8.32
C SER A 263 2.40 -15.60 8.52
N PHE A 264 3.37 -15.47 7.64
CA PHE A 264 4.68 -16.12 7.75
C PHE A 264 5.32 -15.90 9.13
N PHE A 265 5.20 -14.69 9.67
CA PHE A 265 5.77 -14.35 10.98
C PHE A 265 5.19 -15.20 12.11
N LEU A 266 3.87 -15.40 12.16
CA LEU A 266 3.28 -16.25 13.20
C LEU A 266 3.63 -17.71 13.01
N LYS A 267 3.72 -18.20 11.76
CA LYS A 267 4.19 -19.57 11.45
C LYS A 267 5.66 -19.76 11.85
N LEU A 268 6.52 -18.76 11.61
CA LEU A 268 7.93 -18.81 11.98
C LEU A 268 8.12 -18.94 13.49
N PHE A 269 7.26 -18.34 14.31
CA PHE A 269 7.30 -18.42 15.77
C PHE A 269 6.39 -19.51 16.35
N GLY A 270 5.78 -20.37 15.53
CA GLY A 270 4.87 -21.43 15.99
C GLY A 270 3.58 -20.91 16.62
N LEU A 271 3.20 -19.67 16.36
CA LEU A 271 2.04 -18.99 16.93
C LEU A 271 0.81 -19.02 16.00
N SER A 272 0.90 -19.63 14.82
CA SER A 272 -0.25 -19.85 13.94
C SER A 272 -1.07 -21.03 14.40
N ARG A 273 -2.39 -20.90 14.46
CA ARG A 273 -3.33 -22.01 14.65
C ARG A 273 -3.49 -22.81 13.36
#